data_916fc7438a3460fde7d9ff5478352141
#
_entry.id   916fc7438a3460fde7d9ff5478352141
#
_cell.length_a   1.000
_cell.length_b   1.000
_cell.length_c   1.000
_cell.angle_alpha   90.00
_cell.angle_beta   90.00
_cell.angle_gamma   90.00
#
_symmetry.space_group_name_H-M   'P 1'
#
loop_
_entity.id
_entity.type
_entity.pdbx_description
1 polymer ?
#
loop_
_entity_poly.entity_id
_entity_poly.type
_entity_poly.pdbx_seq_one_letter_code
_entity_poly.pdbx_strand_id
1 'polypeptide(L)'
;MSVLEQLISAIKSETVKVIDLTARLESSTPVIQLPPPFANTIPFSLHEVSRYDERGPAWYWNDISTGEHTGTHFDAPVHWVTGKDGIDVSRVPVTSLIAPAAVLDFSAEAAADPDFLLEPEHIRKWETEHGPLPAGGWLLYRTGWDARSGSQQDFLNATETGPHTPGVSVACARWLAEEAPVMGIGVETVGTDAGTAHSFDPPFPCHSALLGAGKFGLTQLQNLKALPPTGAVVIAGPLPIVGGSGSPARVLALVERAS
;
A
#
# COMPACT_ATOMS: atom_id res chain seq x y z
N MET A 1 11.97 9.39 32.07
CA MET A 1 11.91 9.58 30.60
C MET A 1 10.45 9.63 30.17
N SER A 2 10.11 10.57 29.29
CA SER A 2 8.80 10.61 28.66
C SER A 2 8.63 9.40 27.72
N VAL A 3 7.40 9.10 27.29
CA VAL A 3 7.12 8.00 26.33
C VAL A 3 7.92 8.20 25.03
N LEU A 4 8.02 9.43 24.54
CA LEU A 4 8.78 9.74 23.31
C LEU A 4 10.29 9.54 23.49
N GLU A 5 10.86 9.91 24.65
CA GLU A 5 12.26 9.65 24.97
C GLU A 5 12.56 8.15 25.05
N GLN A 6 11.63 7.36 25.63
CA GLN A 6 11.72 5.90 25.68
C GLN A 6 11.70 5.30 24.26
N LEU A 7 10.81 5.74 23.40
CA LEU A 7 10.72 5.29 22.01
C LEU A 7 12.03 5.59 21.26
N ILE A 8 12.53 6.82 21.35
CA ILE A 8 13.80 7.19 20.67
C ILE A 8 14.97 6.37 21.21
N SER A 9 15.02 6.13 22.53
CA SER A 9 16.03 5.27 23.14
C SER A 9 15.93 3.83 22.64
N ALA A 10 14.71 3.27 22.53
CA ALA A 10 14.46 1.93 22.04
C ALA A 10 14.84 1.77 20.56
N ILE A 11 14.59 2.78 19.74
CA ILE A 11 15.04 2.80 18.32
C ILE A 11 16.57 2.82 18.25
N LYS A 12 17.24 3.66 19.05
CA LYS A 12 18.71 3.75 19.06
C LYS A 12 19.40 2.49 19.56
N SER A 13 18.79 1.77 20.48
CA SER A 13 19.28 0.49 21.01
C SER A 13 18.82 -0.73 20.21
N GLU A 14 18.11 -0.51 19.09
CA GLU A 14 17.52 -1.55 18.25
C GLU A 14 16.53 -2.51 18.97
N THR A 15 16.06 -2.12 20.16
CA THR A 15 14.95 -2.84 20.83
C THR A 15 13.64 -2.66 20.05
N VAL A 16 13.48 -1.48 19.42
CA VAL A 16 12.47 -1.21 18.40
C VAL A 16 13.19 -1.05 17.07
N LYS A 17 12.84 -1.88 16.09
CA LYS A 17 13.33 -1.78 14.71
C LYS A 17 12.42 -0.90 13.89
N VAL A 18 13.04 -0.09 13.01
CA VAL A 18 12.33 0.64 11.97
C VAL A 18 12.51 -0.13 10.66
N ILE A 19 11.43 -0.63 10.09
CA ILE A 19 11.43 -1.37 8.83
C ILE A 19 10.85 -0.48 7.75
N ASP A 20 11.59 -0.34 6.64
CA ASP A 20 11.14 0.41 5.48
C ASP A 20 10.26 -0.48 4.60
N LEU A 21 9.00 -0.10 4.47
CA LEU A 21 8.01 -0.80 3.64
C LEU A 21 7.83 -0.13 2.27
N THR A 22 8.79 0.71 1.85
CA THR A 22 8.68 1.55 0.67
C THR A 22 9.52 1.01 -0.49
N ALA A 23 8.95 0.88 -1.66
CA ALA A 23 9.67 0.68 -2.91
C ALA A 23 10.45 1.95 -3.28
N ARG A 24 11.66 1.79 -3.81
CA ARG A 24 12.41 2.92 -4.38
C ARG A 24 11.70 3.43 -5.61
N LEU A 25 11.66 4.76 -5.76
CA LEU A 25 11.15 5.41 -6.97
C LEU A 25 12.27 5.62 -7.97
N GLU A 26 12.12 5.03 -9.14
CA GLU A 26 13.02 5.18 -10.28
C GLU A 26 12.23 5.05 -11.59
N SER A 27 12.85 5.35 -12.72
CA SER A 27 12.17 5.33 -14.02
C SER A 27 11.62 3.94 -14.43
N SER A 28 12.12 2.88 -13.82
CA SER A 28 11.65 1.49 -13.99
C SER A 28 10.61 1.05 -12.97
N THR A 29 10.22 1.93 -12.01
CA THR A 29 9.16 1.61 -11.04
C THR A 29 7.89 1.16 -11.76
N PRO A 30 7.37 -0.04 -11.45
CA PRO A 30 6.17 -0.54 -12.10
C PRO A 30 4.96 0.36 -11.84
N VAL A 31 4.19 0.60 -12.91
CA VAL A 31 2.92 1.33 -12.88
C VAL A 31 1.82 0.51 -13.55
N ILE A 32 0.59 0.69 -13.13
CA ILE A 32 -0.55 0.02 -13.75
C ILE A 32 -0.63 0.39 -15.24
N GLN A 33 -1.00 -0.59 -16.06
CA GLN A 33 -1.22 -0.41 -17.49
C GLN A 33 -2.65 -0.81 -17.82
N LEU A 34 -3.44 0.18 -18.21
CA LEU A 34 -4.83 -0.01 -18.59
C LEU A 34 -4.95 -0.09 -20.11
N PRO A 35 -5.81 -0.99 -20.64
CA PRO A 35 -6.05 -1.09 -22.08
C PRO A 35 -6.83 0.14 -22.60
N PRO A 36 -6.70 0.48 -23.90
CA PRO A 36 -7.56 1.49 -24.50
C PRO A 36 -9.06 1.16 -24.29
N PRO A 37 -9.94 2.18 -24.07
CA PRO A 37 -9.68 3.62 -24.20
C PRO A 37 -9.22 4.30 -22.90
N PHE A 38 -8.84 3.58 -21.87
CA PHE A 38 -8.47 4.16 -20.58
C PHE A 38 -7.15 4.92 -20.65
N ALA A 39 -7.07 6.04 -19.93
CA ALA A 39 -5.85 6.81 -19.78
C ALA A 39 -4.89 6.13 -18.78
N ASN A 40 -3.60 6.19 -19.05
CA ASN A 40 -2.57 5.69 -18.16
C ASN A 40 -1.83 6.83 -17.47
N THR A 41 -1.35 6.56 -16.25
CA THR A 41 -0.45 7.45 -15.53
C THR A 41 0.93 7.49 -16.19
N ILE A 42 1.69 8.56 -15.93
CA ILE A 42 3.07 8.69 -16.39
C ILE A 42 4.03 7.90 -15.48
N PRO A 43 5.14 7.38 -16.01
CA PRO A 43 6.19 6.80 -15.18
C PRO A 43 6.89 7.89 -14.35
N PHE A 44 7.53 7.46 -13.25
CA PHE A 44 8.37 8.35 -12.47
C PHE A 44 9.59 8.82 -13.29
N SER A 45 9.91 10.12 -13.22
CA SER A 45 11.12 10.67 -13.81
C SER A 45 11.68 11.85 -13.04
N LEU A 46 12.99 12.01 -13.12
CA LEU A 46 13.74 13.16 -12.61
C LEU A 46 14.20 14.02 -13.79
N HIS A 47 13.99 15.33 -13.69
CA HIS A 47 14.45 16.32 -14.67
C HIS A 47 15.49 17.21 -14.01
N GLU A 48 16.76 17.05 -14.38
CA GLU A 48 17.85 17.80 -13.78
C GLU A 48 17.71 19.30 -14.06
N VAL A 49 17.62 20.09 -13.00
CA VAL A 49 17.62 21.56 -13.08
C VAL A 49 19.05 22.09 -13.05
N SER A 50 19.90 21.60 -12.14
CA SER A 50 21.32 21.91 -12.08
C SER A 50 22.08 20.84 -11.31
N ARG A 51 23.40 20.71 -11.60
CA ARG A 51 24.27 19.76 -10.88
C ARG A 51 25.67 20.35 -10.74
N TYR A 52 25.86 21.24 -9.77
CA TYR A 52 27.15 21.88 -9.46
C TYR A 52 27.79 22.52 -10.70
N ASP A 53 26.98 23.07 -11.59
CA ASP A 53 27.36 23.68 -12.89
C ASP A 53 27.00 25.18 -12.90
N GLU A 54 27.14 25.82 -14.06
CA GLU A 54 26.86 27.24 -14.25
C GLU A 54 25.41 27.65 -13.92
N ARG A 55 24.46 26.69 -13.99
CA ARG A 55 23.03 26.92 -13.64
C ARG A 55 22.79 26.92 -12.12
N GLY A 56 23.77 26.42 -11.33
CA GLY A 56 23.71 26.34 -9.88
C GLY A 56 25.01 25.77 -9.30
N PRO A 57 26.05 26.62 -9.11
CA PRO A 57 27.41 26.11 -8.81
C PRO A 57 27.56 25.46 -7.42
N ALA A 58 26.60 25.72 -6.50
CA ALA A 58 26.65 25.19 -5.13
C ALA A 58 25.63 24.11 -4.81
N TRP A 59 24.74 23.77 -5.76
CA TRP A 59 23.65 22.81 -5.48
C TRP A 59 23.38 21.87 -6.66
N TYR A 60 22.74 20.73 -6.30
CA TYR A 60 22.14 19.75 -7.21
C TYR A 60 20.67 19.58 -6.87
N TRP A 61 19.80 19.73 -7.84
CA TRP A 61 18.36 19.51 -7.69
C TRP A 61 17.70 19.11 -8.99
N ASN A 62 16.51 18.52 -8.85
CA ASN A 62 15.69 18.04 -9.96
C ASN A 62 14.24 18.45 -9.75
N ASP A 63 13.52 18.60 -10.85
CA ASP A 63 12.08 18.48 -10.85
C ASP A 63 11.68 17.01 -10.91
N ILE A 64 10.49 16.69 -10.38
CA ILE A 64 9.92 15.34 -10.34
C ILE A 64 8.64 15.32 -11.17
N SER A 65 8.53 14.34 -12.06
CA SER A 65 7.26 14.00 -12.72
C SER A 65 6.87 12.58 -12.31
N THR A 66 5.63 12.41 -11.83
CA THR A 66 5.09 11.11 -11.39
C THR A 66 3.58 11.14 -11.36
N GLY A 67 2.94 9.98 -11.47
CA GLY A 67 1.54 9.83 -11.10
C GLY A 67 1.37 9.77 -9.58
N GLU A 68 0.18 10.10 -9.10
CA GLU A 68 -0.19 9.98 -7.67
C GLU A 68 -0.11 8.53 -7.20
N HIS A 69 -0.44 7.56 -8.07
CA HIS A 69 -0.50 6.14 -7.80
C HIS A 69 0.70 5.40 -8.41
N THR A 70 1.92 5.81 -8.01
CA THR A 70 3.18 5.26 -8.53
C THR A 70 4.08 4.78 -7.38
N GLY A 71 4.61 3.56 -7.50
CA GLY A 71 5.42 2.94 -6.45
C GLY A 71 4.58 2.69 -5.19
N THR A 72 5.22 2.66 -4.03
CA THR A 72 4.46 2.60 -2.76
C THR A 72 3.67 3.89 -2.60
N HIS A 73 2.33 3.76 -2.57
CA HIS A 73 1.44 4.92 -2.51
C HIS A 73 0.23 4.69 -1.60
N PHE A 74 -0.42 5.80 -1.28
CA PHE A 74 -1.63 5.88 -0.46
C PHE A 74 -2.81 6.23 -1.34
N ASP A 75 -3.93 5.51 -1.19
CA ASP A 75 -5.20 5.78 -1.87
C ASP A 75 -6.17 6.43 -0.89
N ALA A 76 -6.64 7.64 -1.25
CA ALA A 76 -7.68 8.33 -0.51
C ALA A 76 -9.08 8.01 -1.09
N PRO A 77 -10.18 8.19 -0.33
CA PRO A 77 -11.54 7.88 -0.77
C PRO A 77 -11.91 8.44 -2.14
N VAL A 78 -11.54 9.67 -2.46
CA VAL A 78 -11.86 10.32 -3.75
C VAL A 78 -11.23 9.64 -4.97
N HIS A 79 -10.29 8.69 -4.76
CA HIS A 79 -9.69 7.94 -5.86
C HIS A 79 -10.72 7.11 -6.64
N TRP A 80 -11.81 6.68 -6.01
CA TRP A 80 -12.81 5.84 -6.64
C TRP A 80 -14.18 6.52 -6.71
N VAL A 81 -14.95 6.17 -7.74
CA VAL A 81 -16.27 6.77 -7.97
C VAL A 81 -17.24 6.63 -6.80
N THR A 82 -17.15 5.55 -6.03
CA THR A 82 -17.98 5.33 -4.83
C THR A 82 -17.57 6.22 -3.65
N GLY A 83 -16.33 6.67 -3.61
CA GLY A 83 -15.78 7.60 -2.62
C GLY A 83 -15.58 9.03 -3.13
N LYS A 84 -16.08 9.37 -4.32
CA LYS A 84 -15.84 10.67 -5.01
C LYS A 84 -16.19 11.91 -4.21
N ASP A 85 -17.14 11.81 -3.29
CA ASP A 85 -17.57 12.91 -2.41
C ASP A 85 -16.88 12.84 -1.03
N GLY A 86 -15.92 11.92 -0.85
CA GLY A 86 -15.11 11.74 0.35
C GLY A 86 -13.97 12.75 0.48
N ILE A 87 -12.98 12.39 1.29
CA ILE A 87 -11.81 13.24 1.51
C ILE A 87 -10.71 12.97 0.48
N ASP A 88 -10.02 14.01 0.04
CA ASP A 88 -8.78 13.94 -0.70
C ASP A 88 -7.58 13.61 0.22
N VAL A 89 -6.41 13.31 -0.36
CA VAL A 89 -5.23 12.91 0.42
C VAL A 89 -4.74 14.00 1.38
N SER A 90 -4.96 15.28 1.07
CA SER A 90 -4.55 16.41 1.93
C SER A 90 -5.40 16.52 3.20
N ARG A 91 -6.58 15.92 3.21
CA ARG A 91 -7.55 15.97 4.32
C ARG A 91 -7.57 14.73 5.20
N VAL A 92 -6.71 13.75 4.90
CA VAL A 92 -6.58 12.54 5.73
C VAL A 92 -6.16 12.96 7.15
N PRO A 93 -6.89 12.52 8.20
CA PRO A 93 -6.50 12.85 9.58
C PRO A 93 -5.09 12.34 9.88
N VAL A 94 -4.21 13.21 10.35
CA VAL A 94 -2.79 12.85 10.62
C VAL A 94 -2.65 11.71 11.64
N THR A 95 -3.63 11.54 12.54
CA THR A 95 -3.67 10.44 13.49
C THR A 95 -3.92 9.09 12.81
N SER A 96 -4.54 9.06 11.62
CA SER A 96 -4.74 7.86 10.81
C SER A 96 -3.47 7.43 10.07
N LEU A 97 -2.46 8.31 9.99
CA LEU A 97 -1.18 8.01 9.34
C LEU A 97 -0.22 7.24 10.27
N ILE A 98 -0.58 7.04 11.53
CA ILE A 98 0.18 6.26 12.52
C ILE A 98 -0.79 5.30 13.20
N ALA A 99 -0.71 4.01 12.87
CA ALA A 99 -1.72 3.05 13.32
C ALA A 99 -1.14 1.64 13.51
N PRO A 100 -1.75 0.81 14.38
CA PRO A 100 -1.37 -0.59 14.50
C PRO A 100 -1.68 -1.37 13.22
N ALA A 101 -0.97 -2.48 13.02
CA ALA A 101 -1.18 -3.33 11.85
C ALA A 101 -1.25 -4.82 12.24
N ALA A 102 -2.11 -5.54 11.51
CA ALA A 102 -2.15 -6.99 11.44
C ALA A 102 -1.57 -7.44 10.10
N VAL A 103 -0.65 -8.41 10.10
CA VAL A 103 -0.02 -8.95 8.89
C VAL A 103 -0.57 -10.35 8.63
N LEU A 104 -1.27 -10.50 7.52
CA LEU A 104 -1.82 -11.77 7.06
C LEU A 104 -0.90 -12.31 5.95
N ASP A 105 -0.21 -13.40 6.25
CA ASP A 105 0.75 -14.02 5.34
C ASP A 105 0.11 -15.16 4.54
N PHE A 106 -0.08 -14.93 3.26
CA PHE A 106 -0.57 -15.88 2.26
C PHE A 106 0.42 -16.00 1.09
N SER A 107 1.71 -15.79 1.37
CA SER A 107 2.74 -15.84 0.33
C SER A 107 2.92 -17.24 -0.28
N ALA A 108 2.64 -18.30 0.46
CA ALA A 108 2.68 -19.66 -0.06
C ALA A 108 1.52 -19.95 -1.02
N GLU A 109 0.31 -19.51 -0.67
CA GLU A 109 -0.89 -19.64 -1.49
C GLU A 109 -0.76 -18.82 -2.78
N ALA A 110 -0.32 -17.56 -2.66
CA ALA A 110 -0.09 -16.68 -3.82
C ALA A 110 1.05 -17.17 -4.74
N ALA A 111 2.05 -17.87 -4.20
CA ALA A 111 3.08 -18.51 -5.01
C ALA A 111 2.56 -19.73 -5.77
N ALA A 112 1.60 -20.47 -5.21
CA ALA A 112 0.96 -21.61 -5.84
C ALA A 112 -0.10 -21.20 -6.87
N ASP A 113 -0.83 -20.09 -6.60
CA ASP A 113 -1.87 -19.55 -7.45
C ASP A 113 -1.76 -18.00 -7.48
N PRO A 114 -1.30 -17.39 -8.59
CA PRO A 114 -1.22 -15.93 -8.70
C PRO A 114 -2.58 -15.23 -8.66
N ASP A 115 -3.69 -15.93 -8.88
CA ASP A 115 -5.06 -15.41 -8.77
C ASP A 115 -5.68 -15.69 -7.38
N PHE A 116 -4.87 -16.06 -6.39
CA PHE A 116 -5.35 -16.33 -5.04
C PHE A 116 -6.12 -15.14 -4.45
N LEU A 117 -7.31 -15.41 -3.93
CA LEU A 117 -8.18 -14.41 -3.32
C LEU A 117 -8.25 -14.59 -1.80
N LEU A 118 -8.01 -13.50 -1.08
CA LEU A 118 -8.29 -13.45 0.36
C LEU A 118 -9.80 -13.45 0.58
N GLU A 119 -10.27 -14.38 1.43
CA GLU A 119 -11.67 -14.55 1.81
C GLU A 119 -11.89 -14.17 3.27
N PRO A 120 -13.13 -13.82 3.70
CA PRO A 120 -13.41 -13.53 5.11
C PRO A 120 -13.06 -14.69 6.05
N GLU A 121 -13.19 -15.93 5.61
CA GLU A 121 -12.86 -17.15 6.36
C GLU A 121 -11.37 -17.23 6.67
N HIS A 122 -10.51 -16.79 5.75
CA HIS A 122 -9.06 -16.72 5.96
C HIS A 122 -8.74 -15.75 7.10
N ILE A 123 -9.41 -14.59 7.12
CA ILE A 123 -9.21 -13.58 8.17
C ILE A 123 -9.71 -14.11 9.52
N ARG A 124 -10.90 -14.72 9.58
CA ARG A 124 -11.44 -15.30 10.81
C ARG A 124 -10.55 -16.40 11.37
N LYS A 125 -9.97 -17.24 10.51
CA LYS A 125 -8.98 -18.24 10.91
C LYS A 125 -7.74 -17.58 11.51
N TRP A 126 -7.20 -16.56 10.84
CA TRP A 126 -6.07 -15.79 11.34
C TRP A 126 -6.38 -15.16 12.72
N GLU A 127 -7.56 -14.57 12.90
CA GLU A 127 -7.99 -14.00 14.18
C GLU A 127 -8.07 -15.04 15.31
N THR A 128 -8.38 -16.28 14.99
CA THR A 128 -8.39 -17.38 15.98
C THR A 128 -6.98 -17.67 16.52
N GLU A 129 -5.95 -17.48 15.72
CA GLU A 129 -4.55 -17.76 16.06
C GLU A 129 -3.84 -16.54 16.67
N HIS A 130 -4.20 -15.32 16.24
CA HIS A 130 -3.44 -14.10 16.52
C HIS A 130 -4.25 -13.02 17.28
N GLY A 131 -5.52 -13.25 17.50
CA GLY A 131 -6.43 -12.26 18.10
C GLY A 131 -7.11 -11.37 17.06
N PRO A 132 -8.00 -10.47 17.49
CA PRO A 132 -8.82 -9.66 16.59
C PRO A 132 -7.98 -8.66 15.80
N LEU A 133 -8.47 -8.29 14.61
CA LEU A 133 -7.91 -7.19 13.82
C LEU A 133 -7.89 -5.88 14.63
N PRO A 134 -6.85 -5.05 14.49
CA PRO A 134 -6.72 -3.81 15.26
C PRO A 134 -7.75 -2.77 14.84
N ALA A 135 -8.55 -2.29 15.80
CA ALA A 135 -9.51 -1.23 15.54
C ALA A 135 -8.80 0.07 15.11
N GLY A 136 -9.23 0.66 13.98
CA GLY A 136 -8.58 1.82 13.39
C GLY A 136 -7.15 1.54 12.89
N GLY A 137 -6.78 0.27 12.71
CA GLY A 137 -5.48 -0.15 12.22
C GLY A 137 -5.50 -0.56 10.75
N TRP A 138 -4.39 -1.13 10.29
CA TRP A 138 -4.21 -1.66 8.95
C TRP A 138 -4.30 -3.18 8.92
N LEU A 139 -4.95 -3.73 7.90
CA LEU A 139 -4.74 -5.11 7.48
C LEU A 139 -3.66 -5.10 6.40
N LEU A 140 -2.50 -5.72 6.65
CA LEU A 140 -1.43 -5.86 5.67
C LEU A 140 -1.48 -7.26 5.09
N TYR A 141 -1.78 -7.35 3.80
CA TYR A 141 -1.90 -8.61 3.06
C TYR A 141 -0.56 -8.94 2.38
N ARG A 142 0.20 -9.83 3.00
CA ARG A 142 1.49 -10.30 2.48
C ARG A 142 1.26 -11.46 1.50
N THR A 143 1.76 -11.29 0.28
CA THR A 143 1.68 -12.26 -0.81
C THR A 143 3.05 -12.66 -1.36
N GLY A 144 4.15 -12.01 -0.87
CA GLY A 144 5.49 -12.16 -1.42
C GLY A 144 5.66 -11.51 -2.78
N TRP A 145 4.69 -10.67 -3.18
CA TRP A 145 4.69 -10.03 -4.51
C TRP A 145 5.76 -8.95 -4.64
N ASP A 146 6.25 -8.42 -3.53
CA ASP A 146 7.34 -7.45 -3.46
C ASP A 146 8.61 -7.94 -4.16
N ALA A 147 8.88 -9.24 -4.17
CA ALA A 147 10.00 -9.84 -4.87
C ALA A 147 9.97 -9.65 -6.41
N ARG A 148 8.81 -9.29 -6.97
CA ARG A 148 8.60 -9.06 -8.41
C ARG A 148 8.71 -7.58 -8.80
N SER A 149 8.84 -6.67 -7.84
CA SER A 149 8.79 -5.22 -8.05
C SER A 149 9.95 -4.64 -8.88
N GLY A 150 10.98 -5.41 -9.16
CA GLY A 150 12.11 -5.02 -10.02
C GLY A 150 11.82 -5.02 -11.53
N SER A 151 10.66 -5.54 -11.98
CA SER A 151 10.29 -5.68 -13.38
C SER A 151 8.81 -5.37 -13.58
N GLN A 152 8.50 -4.47 -14.49
CA GLN A 152 7.11 -4.16 -14.89
C GLN A 152 6.35 -5.43 -15.31
N GLN A 153 6.98 -6.27 -16.13
CA GLN A 153 6.36 -7.48 -16.66
C GLN A 153 6.06 -8.49 -15.54
N ASP A 154 7.03 -8.77 -14.68
CA ASP A 154 6.88 -9.74 -13.59
C ASP A 154 5.90 -9.23 -12.54
N PHE A 155 5.91 -7.92 -12.28
CA PHE A 155 5.06 -7.30 -11.26
C PHE A 155 3.58 -7.30 -11.65
N LEU A 156 3.26 -6.96 -12.90
CA LEU A 156 1.88 -7.03 -13.41
C LEU A 156 1.46 -8.47 -13.73
N ASN A 157 2.43 -9.36 -14.01
CA ASN A 157 2.18 -10.76 -14.38
C ASN A 157 1.06 -10.88 -15.42
N ALA A 158 1.09 -9.98 -16.42
CA ALA A 158 0.05 -9.89 -17.43
C ALA A 158 0.21 -10.97 -18.52
N THR A 159 -0.91 -11.58 -18.89
CA THR A 159 -1.05 -12.54 -20.00
C THR A 159 -1.96 -11.98 -21.08
N GLU A 160 -2.35 -12.80 -22.07
CA GLU A 160 -3.36 -12.42 -23.06
C GLU A 160 -4.76 -12.16 -22.46
N THR A 161 -5.04 -12.72 -21.27
CA THR A 161 -6.29 -12.54 -20.56
C THR A 161 -6.29 -11.36 -19.58
N GLY A 162 -5.15 -10.69 -19.41
CA GLY A 162 -4.96 -9.57 -18.49
C GLY A 162 -3.96 -9.86 -17.37
N PRO A 163 -3.86 -9.00 -16.36
CA PRO A 163 -2.99 -9.20 -15.21
C PRO A 163 -3.51 -10.32 -14.31
N HIS A 164 -2.58 -11.06 -13.70
CA HIS A 164 -2.83 -12.15 -12.76
C HIS A 164 -2.04 -11.89 -11.48
N THR A 165 -2.66 -11.21 -10.53
CA THR A 165 -2.06 -10.86 -9.23
C THR A 165 -3.05 -11.17 -8.11
N PRO A 166 -2.58 -11.62 -6.92
CA PRO A 166 -3.46 -11.89 -5.80
C PRO A 166 -4.19 -10.63 -5.32
N GLY A 167 -5.34 -10.82 -4.70
CA GLY A 167 -6.15 -9.73 -4.18
C GLY A 167 -7.21 -10.22 -3.21
N VAL A 168 -8.31 -9.50 -3.10
CA VAL A 168 -9.44 -9.86 -2.23
C VAL A 168 -10.66 -10.25 -3.05
N SER A 169 -11.47 -11.18 -2.54
CA SER A 169 -12.75 -11.52 -3.16
C SER A 169 -13.78 -10.40 -2.99
N VAL A 170 -14.85 -10.43 -3.75
CA VAL A 170 -16.00 -9.50 -3.60
C VAL A 170 -16.58 -9.57 -2.18
N ALA A 171 -16.71 -10.77 -1.63
CA ALA A 171 -17.21 -10.98 -0.28
C ALA A 171 -16.27 -10.38 0.78
N CYS A 172 -14.97 -10.59 0.60
CA CYS A 172 -13.95 -10.04 1.50
C CYS A 172 -13.89 -8.51 1.44
N ALA A 173 -13.92 -7.92 0.24
CA ALA A 173 -13.94 -6.47 0.05
C ALA A 173 -15.14 -5.82 0.77
N ARG A 174 -16.33 -6.41 0.61
CA ARG A 174 -17.54 -5.95 1.31
C ARG A 174 -17.39 -6.06 2.82
N TRP A 175 -16.95 -7.21 3.33
CA TRP A 175 -16.76 -7.42 4.74
C TRP A 175 -15.72 -6.45 5.33
N LEU A 176 -14.60 -6.22 4.63
CA LEU A 176 -13.59 -5.24 5.04
C LEU A 176 -14.15 -3.82 5.10
N ALA A 177 -15.05 -3.46 4.21
CA ALA A 177 -15.67 -2.14 4.16
C ALA A 177 -16.68 -1.92 5.29
N GLU A 178 -17.56 -2.91 5.52
CA GLU A 178 -18.77 -2.76 6.33
C GLU A 178 -18.60 -3.24 7.77
N GLU A 179 -17.81 -4.30 8.00
CA GLU A 179 -17.77 -5.01 9.28
C GLU A 179 -16.40 -4.94 9.96
N ALA A 180 -15.30 -5.00 9.19
CA ALA A 180 -13.96 -5.05 9.76
C ALA A 180 -13.60 -3.74 10.49
N PRO A 181 -12.95 -3.82 11.66
CA PRO A 181 -12.61 -2.65 12.46
C PRO A 181 -11.43 -1.84 11.88
N VAL A 182 -10.77 -2.33 10.83
CA VAL A 182 -9.61 -1.67 10.21
C VAL A 182 -10.00 -0.44 9.42
N MET A 183 -9.09 0.53 9.35
CA MET A 183 -9.26 1.74 8.56
C MET A 183 -8.82 1.58 7.10
N GLY A 184 -8.15 0.50 6.75
CA GLY A 184 -7.66 0.26 5.39
C GLY A 184 -6.94 -1.06 5.23
N ILE A 185 -6.55 -1.33 3.99
CA ILE A 185 -5.75 -2.48 3.59
C ILE A 185 -4.42 -2.03 2.98
N GLY A 186 -3.35 -2.77 3.26
CA GLY A 186 -2.06 -2.61 2.63
C GLY A 186 -1.68 -3.88 1.86
N VAL A 187 -1.19 -3.73 0.63
CA VAL A 187 -0.83 -4.85 -0.27
C VAL A 187 0.55 -4.67 -0.90
N GLU A 188 1.16 -5.77 -1.33
CA GLU A 188 2.43 -5.75 -2.06
C GLU A 188 2.24 -5.62 -3.58
N THR A 189 1.03 -5.79 -4.08
CA THR A 189 0.65 -5.70 -5.50
C THR A 189 0.51 -4.25 -5.99
N VAL A 190 0.31 -4.08 -7.31
CA VAL A 190 0.19 -2.76 -7.95
C VAL A 190 -1.06 -1.97 -7.52
N GLY A 191 -2.08 -2.66 -7.05
CA GLY A 191 -3.33 -2.11 -6.54
C GLY A 191 -3.93 -3.05 -5.50
N THR A 192 -4.96 -2.60 -4.80
CA THR A 192 -5.63 -3.36 -3.73
C THR A 192 -6.54 -4.47 -4.24
N ASP A 193 -6.95 -4.43 -5.51
CA ASP A 193 -7.74 -5.48 -6.16
C ASP A 193 -6.86 -6.56 -6.81
N ALA A 194 -7.43 -7.75 -7.01
CA ALA A 194 -6.82 -8.81 -7.80
C ALA A 194 -6.63 -8.38 -9.26
N GLY A 195 -5.63 -8.96 -9.93
CA GLY A 195 -5.40 -8.69 -11.36
C GLY A 195 -6.62 -8.98 -12.24
N THR A 196 -7.38 -10.00 -11.91
CA THR A 196 -8.61 -10.42 -12.61
C THR A 196 -9.87 -9.66 -12.19
N ALA A 197 -9.77 -8.69 -11.28
CA ALA A 197 -10.92 -8.01 -10.67
C ALA A 197 -11.78 -7.20 -11.63
N HIS A 198 -11.30 -6.91 -12.83
CA HIS A 198 -12.11 -6.30 -13.90
C HIS A 198 -13.30 -7.19 -14.32
N SER A 199 -13.22 -8.51 -14.10
CA SER A 199 -14.23 -9.50 -14.42
C SER A 199 -15.21 -9.81 -13.27
N PHE A 200 -15.00 -9.22 -12.09
CA PHE A 200 -15.85 -9.45 -10.92
C PHE A 200 -17.16 -8.63 -11.01
N ASP A 201 -18.10 -8.97 -10.16
CA ASP A 201 -19.37 -8.24 -10.02
C ASP A 201 -19.60 -7.84 -8.53
N PRO A 202 -19.46 -6.54 -8.17
CA PRO A 202 -19.00 -5.43 -9.02
C PRO A 202 -17.50 -5.55 -9.39
N PRO A 203 -17.05 -4.92 -10.49
CA PRO A 203 -15.64 -4.88 -10.84
C PRO A 203 -14.85 -4.04 -9.83
N PHE A 204 -13.59 -4.43 -9.61
CA PHE A 204 -12.67 -3.78 -8.66
C PHE A 204 -13.29 -3.60 -7.27
N PRO A 205 -13.71 -4.70 -6.63
CA PRO A 205 -14.52 -4.65 -5.41
C PRO A 205 -13.79 -4.03 -4.22
N CYS A 206 -12.46 -4.17 -4.13
CA CYS A 206 -11.69 -3.60 -3.03
C CYS A 206 -11.68 -2.07 -3.09
N HIS A 207 -11.31 -1.49 -4.23
CA HIS A 207 -11.40 -0.03 -4.42
C HIS A 207 -12.83 0.45 -4.21
N SER A 208 -13.80 -0.23 -4.84
CA SER A 208 -15.20 0.19 -4.78
C SER A 208 -15.76 0.18 -3.36
N ALA A 209 -15.57 -0.88 -2.61
CA ALA A 209 -16.15 -1.01 -1.28
C ALA A 209 -15.39 -0.19 -0.22
N LEU A 210 -14.05 -0.33 -0.15
CA LEU A 210 -13.28 0.33 0.91
C LEU A 210 -13.27 1.85 0.77
N LEU A 211 -12.96 2.36 -0.43
CA LEU A 211 -12.91 3.82 -0.65
C LEU A 211 -14.32 4.43 -0.53
N GLY A 212 -15.35 3.70 -0.98
CA GLY A 212 -16.76 4.08 -0.77
C GLY A 212 -17.17 4.16 0.71
N ALA A 213 -16.56 3.34 1.56
CA ALA A 213 -16.75 3.36 3.01
C ALA A 213 -15.85 4.39 3.73
N GLY A 214 -15.08 5.20 2.99
CA GLY A 214 -14.16 6.19 3.55
C GLY A 214 -12.89 5.58 4.14
N LYS A 215 -12.57 4.33 3.80
CA LYS A 215 -11.33 3.63 4.19
C LYS A 215 -10.22 3.89 3.18
N PHE A 216 -9.01 3.43 3.46
CA PHE A 216 -7.79 3.76 2.73
C PHE A 216 -7.12 2.53 2.11
N GLY A 217 -6.28 2.78 1.08
CA GLY A 217 -5.38 1.78 0.49
C GLY A 217 -3.91 2.16 0.69
N LEU A 218 -3.06 1.15 0.88
CA LEU A 218 -1.61 1.23 0.71
C LEU A 218 -1.19 0.14 -0.27
N THR A 219 -0.43 0.50 -1.29
CA THR A 219 -0.07 -0.44 -2.36
C THR A 219 1.43 -0.48 -2.60
N GLN A 220 1.89 -1.50 -3.29
CA GLN A 220 3.31 -1.74 -3.59
C GLN A 220 4.20 -1.71 -2.34
N LEU A 221 3.67 -2.22 -1.22
CA LEU A 221 4.45 -2.34 0.02
C LEU A 221 5.58 -3.35 -0.17
N GLN A 222 6.66 -3.12 0.56
CA GLN A 222 7.86 -3.95 0.55
C GLN A 222 8.10 -4.54 1.93
N ASN A 223 8.87 -5.61 2.00
CA ASN A 223 9.41 -6.14 3.26
C ASN A 223 8.36 -6.58 4.30
N LEU A 224 7.10 -6.84 3.93
CA LEU A 224 6.07 -7.31 4.89
C LEU A 224 6.49 -8.60 5.60
N LYS A 225 7.36 -9.42 4.99
CA LYS A 225 7.95 -10.63 5.60
C LYS A 225 8.76 -10.37 6.87
N ALA A 226 9.19 -9.12 7.09
CA ALA A 226 9.98 -8.74 8.27
C ALA A 226 9.10 -8.34 9.46
N LEU A 227 7.78 -8.28 9.27
CA LEU A 227 6.82 -7.90 10.30
C LEU A 227 6.26 -9.16 11.00
N PRO A 228 6.01 -9.08 12.32
CA PRO A 228 5.23 -10.09 13.02
C PRO A 228 3.75 -10.03 12.62
N PRO A 229 2.97 -11.09 12.85
CA PRO A 229 1.53 -11.08 12.59
C PRO A 229 0.78 -9.93 13.29
N THR A 230 1.19 -9.57 14.49
CA THR A 230 0.63 -8.47 15.30
C THR A 230 1.74 -7.69 15.98
N GLY A 231 1.42 -6.48 16.49
CA GLY A 231 2.36 -5.65 17.28
C GLY A 231 3.19 -4.67 16.44
N ALA A 232 3.04 -4.64 15.13
CA ALA A 232 3.63 -3.60 14.31
C ALA A 232 2.81 -2.30 14.38
N VAL A 233 3.49 -1.15 14.33
CA VAL A 233 2.89 0.16 14.13
C VAL A 233 3.36 0.72 12.79
N VAL A 234 2.43 0.98 11.90
CA VAL A 234 2.70 1.57 10.57
C VAL A 234 2.63 3.08 10.65
N ILE A 235 3.59 3.73 9.99
CA ILE A 235 3.63 5.17 9.72
C ILE A 235 3.59 5.34 8.21
N ALA A 236 2.51 5.91 7.68
CA ALA A 236 2.35 6.22 6.27
C ALA A 236 2.48 7.73 6.05
N GLY A 237 3.38 8.17 5.18
CA GLY A 237 3.65 9.57 4.90
C GLY A 237 3.33 9.97 3.45
N PRO A 238 2.04 10.07 3.05
CA PRO A 238 1.68 10.62 1.74
C PRO A 238 1.92 12.12 1.70
N LEU A 239 2.12 12.68 0.50
CA LEU A 239 2.14 14.13 0.29
C LEU A 239 0.71 14.68 0.43
N PRO A 240 0.51 15.80 1.16
CA PRO A 240 -0.84 16.39 1.33
C PRO A 240 -1.24 17.21 0.11
N ILE A 241 -1.45 16.56 -1.02
CA ILE A 241 -1.83 17.19 -2.29
C ILE A 241 -3.29 17.59 -2.23
N VAL A 242 -3.57 18.89 -2.30
CA VAL A 242 -4.94 19.41 -2.29
C VAL A 242 -5.68 18.97 -3.54
N GLY A 243 -6.81 18.29 -3.37
CA GLY A 243 -7.59 17.68 -4.44
C GLY A 243 -6.96 16.40 -5.01
N GLY A 244 -5.86 15.92 -4.43
CA GLY A 244 -5.19 14.68 -4.86
C GLY A 244 -5.96 13.44 -4.46
N SER A 245 -6.05 12.45 -5.35
CA SER A 245 -6.72 11.18 -5.12
C SER A 245 -5.86 10.20 -4.31
N GLY A 246 -4.58 10.43 -4.27
CA GLY A 246 -3.57 9.67 -3.56
C GLY A 246 -2.20 10.34 -3.64
N SER A 247 -1.16 9.65 -3.22
CA SER A 247 0.21 10.14 -3.32
C SER A 247 1.22 9.02 -3.13
N PRO A 248 2.37 9.04 -3.82
CA PRO A 248 3.53 8.28 -3.38
C PRO A 248 3.80 8.54 -1.90
N ALA A 249 4.11 7.50 -1.15
CA ALA A 249 4.24 7.59 0.30
C ALA A 249 5.50 6.89 0.80
N ARG A 250 6.17 7.49 1.80
CA ARG A 250 7.12 6.74 2.59
C ARG A 250 6.37 6.00 3.69
N VAL A 251 6.42 4.66 3.63
CA VAL A 251 5.76 3.80 4.62
C VAL A 251 6.81 3.09 5.46
N LEU A 252 6.72 3.24 6.76
CA LEU A 252 7.62 2.64 7.74
C LEU A 252 6.81 1.79 8.71
N ALA A 253 7.44 0.76 9.28
CA ALA A 253 6.88 0.03 10.40
C ALA A 253 7.84 0.05 11.59
N LEU A 254 7.28 0.26 12.77
CA LEU A 254 7.98 0.05 14.04
C LEU A 254 7.59 -1.32 14.58
N VAL A 255 8.58 -2.14 14.93
CA VAL A 255 8.36 -3.46 15.52
C VAL A 255 9.30 -3.68 16.70
N GLU A 256 8.80 -4.25 17.78
CA GLU A 256 9.65 -4.68 18.87
C GLU A 256 10.49 -5.88 18.44
N ARG A 257 11.75 -5.91 18.85
CA ARG A 257 12.61 -7.06 18.65
C ARG A 257 12.10 -8.21 19.51
N ALA A 258 11.80 -9.35 18.91
CA ALA A 258 11.56 -10.57 19.69
C ALA A 258 12.74 -10.85 20.62
N SER A 259 12.44 -11.02 21.91
CA SER A 259 13.42 -11.33 22.97
C SER A 259 14.01 -12.74 22.82
#